data_38fadb8c6648876b77c1767cd13b1ee9
#
_entry.id   38fadb8c6648876b77c1767cd13b1ee9
#
_cell.length_a   1.000
_cell.length_b   1.000
_cell.length_c   1.000
_cell.angle_alpha   90.00
_cell.angle_beta   90.00
_cell.angle_gamma   90.00
#
_symmetry.space_group_name_H-M   'P 1'
#
loop_
_entity.id
_entity.type
_entity.pdbx_description
1 polymer ?
#
loop_
_entity_poly.entity_id
_entity_poly.type
_entity_poly.pdbx_seq_one_letter_code
_entity_poly.pdbx_strand_id
1 'polypeptide(L)'
;SHESFYINDINYVSACYGLDKWSEPSYWHLYKYAMCVPAIPDFAFNLAAIIKSVFGKNKKALVLDLDNTLWGGVVGDDGVDGIEIGQETHMGQVYAEFQKYLGLVKDTGVMLTVCSKNDEENALAGLNHPEGSLKPDDFIMIKANWDNKDRNIEAIATGLNIGQDALVFLDDNPAERAIVSAQLPTVAVPEMERPEDYIRVVDRSRFFEITAFSSDDLKRNEMYKENAVRAAQQAQFTDYGEYPVSYTHLRAHETR
;
A
#
# COMPACT_ATOMS: atom_id res chain seq x y z
N SER A 1 -18.80 20.42 8.08
CA SER A 1 -18.02 20.05 6.87
C SER A 1 -18.94 20.10 5.67
N HIS A 2 -18.53 20.78 4.63
CA HIS A 2 -19.30 20.79 3.37
C HIS A 2 -18.94 19.50 2.61
N GLU A 3 -19.90 18.61 2.39
CA GLU A 3 -19.72 17.29 1.77
C GLU A 3 -19.18 17.33 0.33
N SER A 4 -19.06 18.50 -0.28
CA SER A 4 -18.63 18.69 -1.68
C SER A 4 -17.41 19.62 -1.81
N PHE A 5 -16.62 19.78 -0.74
CA PHE A 5 -15.44 20.66 -0.76
C PHE A 5 -14.17 19.82 -0.59
N TYR A 6 -13.29 19.90 -1.58
CA TYR A 6 -12.03 19.17 -1.60
C TYR A 6 -10.86 20.16 -1.68
N ILE A 7 -9.77 19.86 -0.97
CA ILE A 7 -8.58 20.72 -0.93
C ILE A 7 -7.49 20.12 -1.82
N ASN A 8 -6.98 20.93 -2.75
CA ASN A 8 -5.74 20.63 -3.46
C ASN A 8 -4.61 21.46 -2.82
N ASP A 9 -3.67 20.79 -2.15
CA ASP A 9 -2.55 21.45 -1.48
C ASP A 9 -1.49 21.90 -2.49
N ILE A 10 -1.68 23.12 -3.01
CA ILE A 10 -0.75 23.74 -3.97
C ILE A 10 0.59 24.04 -3.32
N ASN A 11 0.63 24.34 -2.01
CA ASN A 11 1.90 24.59 -1.32
C ASN A 11 2.76 23.33 -1.30
N TYR A 12 2.17 22.17 -1.00
CA TYR A 12 2.86 20.89 -1.05
C TYR A 12 3.39 20.59 -2.47
N VAL A 13 2.54 20.74 -3.49
CA VAL A 13 2.93 20.48 -4.89
C VAL A 13 4.07 21.41 -5.31
N SER A 14 3.98 22.71 -5.00
CA SER A 14 5.02 23.70 -5.34
C SER A 14 6.33 23.45 -4.59
N ALA A 15 6.27 23.05 -3.31
CA ALA A 15 7.44 22.68 -2.53
C ALA A 15 8.15 21.45 -3.10
N CYS A 16 7.38 20.43 -3.53
CA CYS A 16 7.92 19.24 -4.18
C CYS A 16 8.55 19.51 -5.54
N TYR A 17 7.98 20.45 -6.31
CA TYR A 17 8.52 20.88 -7.61
C TYR A 17 9.78 21.73 -7.45
N GLY A 18 9.82 22.55 -6.40
CA GLY A 18 10.83 23.54 -6.10
C GLY A 18 10.25 24.96 -6.23
N LEU A 19 10.13 25.66 -5.10
CA LEU A 19 9.47 26.97 -5.01
C LEU A 19 10.01 27.99 -6.02
N ASP A 20 11.33 28.07 -6.18
CA ASP A 20 11.97 29.02 -7.10
C ASP A 20 11.66 28.72 -8.58
N LYS A 21 11.33 27.45 -8.88
CA LYS A 21 11.02 27.00 -10.26
C LYS A 21 9.53 26.99 -10.53
N TRP A 22 8.70 27.05 -9.49
CA TRP A 22 7.25 26.93 -9.60
C TRP A 22 6.61 28.06 -10.40
N SER A 23 7.08 29.28 -10.22
CA SER A 23 6.54 30.46 -10.90
C SER A 23 7.58 31.11 -11.81
N GLU A 24 7.11 31.65 -12.92
CA GLU A 24 7.91 32.43 -13.87
C GLU A 24 7.25 33.80 -14.04
N PRO A 25 7.89 34.91 -13.55
CA PRO A 25 7.31 36.26 -13.60
C PRO A 25 6.90 36.69 -15.01
N SER A 26 7.67 36.33 -16.04
CA SER A 26 7.34 36.64 -17.42
C SER A 26 6.01 36.01 -17.86
N TYR A 27 5.73 34.79 -17.45
CA TYR A 27 4.46 34.11 -17.76
C TYR A 27 3.27 34.75 -17.03
N TRP A 28 3.48 35.23 -15.81
CA TRP A 28 2.46 36.01 -15.12
C TRP A 28 2.12 37.31 -15.85
N HIS A 29 3.12 38.06 -16.26
CA HIS A 29 2.90 39.32 -16.93
C HIS A 29 2.28 39.17 -18.33
N LEU A 30 2.73 38.18 -19.10
CA LEU A 30 2.27 37.93 -20.47
C LEU A 30 0.93 37.18 -20.52
N TYR A 31 0.78 36.14 -19.69
CA TYR A 31 -0.31 35.16 -19.85
C TYR A 31 -1.18 34.99 -18.60
N LYS A 32 -0.81 35.63 -17.47
CA LYS A 32 -1.47 35.46 -16.17
C LYS A 32 -1.40 34.01 -15.64
N TYR A 33 -0.35 33.27 -15.96
CA TYR A 33 -0.11 31.96 -15.43
C TYR A 33 0.48 32.06 -14.02
N ALA A 34 -0.18 31.45 -13.05
CA ALA A 34 0.25 31.43 -11.65
C ALA A 34 1.36 30.40 -11.39
N MET A 35 1.65 29.52 -12.34
CA MET A 35 2.72 28.54 -12.29
C MET A 35 3.45 28.49 -13.64
N CYS A 36 4.68 27.99 -13.64
CA CYS A 36 5.41 27.77 -14.88
C CYS A 36 4.79 26.62 -15.68
N VAL A 37 4.89 26.68 -17.01
CA VAL A 37 4.29 25.67 -17.90
C VAL A 37 4.79 24.25 -17.61
N PRO A 38 6.09 23.99 -17.33
CA PRO A 38 6.57 22.65 -16.98
C PRO A 38 6.00 22.06 -15.67
N ALA A 39 5.43 22.90 -14.77
CA ALA A 39 4.80 22.41 -13.52
C ALA A 39 3.33 21.97 -13.70
N ILE A 40 2.72 22.30 -14.85
CA ILE A 40 1.32 21.96 -15.12
C ILE A 40 1.05 20.43 -15.04
N PRO A 41 1.91 19.54 -15.57
CA PRO A 41 1.69 18.10 -15.43
C PRO A 41 1.61 17.63 -13.98
N ASP A 42 2.48 18.11 -13.09
CA ASP A 42 2.48 17.72 -11.67
C ASP A 42 1.22 18.23 -10.96
N PHE A 43 0.81 19.47 -11.25
CA PHE A 43 -0.45 20.01 -10.77
C PHE A 43 -1.65 19.19 -11.26
N ALA A 44 -1.70 18.87 -12.55
CA ALA A 44 -2.79 18.11 -13.15
C ALA A 44 -2.85 16.68 -12.60
N PHE A 45 -1.70 16.04 -12.38
CA PHE A 45 -1.61 14.72 -11.76
C PHE A 45 -2.17 14.73 -10.34
N ASN A 46 -1.78 15.71 -9.52
CA ASN A 46 -2.29 15.86 -8.16
C ASN A 46 -3.81 16.07 -8.14
N LEU A 47 -4.33 16.94 -9.00
CA LEU A 47 -5.76 17.16 -9.13
C LEU A 47 -6.50 15.90 -9.59
N ALA A 48 -5.93 15.16 -10.55
CA ALA A 48 -6.50 13.90 -11.02
C ALA A 48 -6.56 12.83 -9.92
N ALA A 49 -5.58 12.78 -9.02
CA ALA A 49 -5.59 11.88 -7.86
C ALA A 49 -6.76 12.18 -6.92
N ILE A 50 -7.02 13.46 -6.63
CA ILE A 50 -8.18 13.89 -5.84
C ILE A 50 -9.49 13.47 -6.53
N ILE A 51 -9.62 13.73 -7.82
CA ILE A 51 -10.80 13.34 -8.60
C ILE A 51 -10.98 11.82 -8.56
N LYS A 52 -9.93 11.03 -8.75
CA LYS A 52 -9.99 9.57 -8.63
C LYS A 52 -10.51 9.13 -7.25
N SER A 53 -10.04 9.76 -6.19
CA SER A 53 -10.47 9.46 -4.83
C SER A 53 -11.94 9.77 -4.61
N VAL A 54 -12.44 10.92 -5.10
CA VAL A 54 -13.86 11.29 -5.04
C VAL A 54 -14.76 10.23 -5.69
N PHE A 55 -14.29 9.60 -6.78
CA PHE A 55 -15.01 8.52 -7.47
C PHE A 55 -14.69 7.11 -6.93
N GLY A 56 -14.00 7.00 -5.79
CA GLY A 56 -13.66 5.72 -5.18
C GLY A 56 -12.69 4.86 -5.99
N LYS A 57 -11.91 5.47 -6.90
CA LYS A 57 -10.96 4.81 -7.81
C LYS A 57 -9.51 4.84 -7.31
N ASN A 58 -9.27 5.25 -6.06
CA ASN A 58 -7.98 5.13 -5.40
C ASN A 58 -7.62 3.66 -5.14
N LYS A 59 -6.34 3.39 -5.00
CA LYS A 59 -5.86 2.06 -4.59
C LYS A 59 -6.31 1.75 -3.17
N LYS A 60 -6.38 0.46 -2.82
CA LYS A 60 -6.95 -0.01 -1.54
C LYS A 60 -6.00 -0.85 -0.72
N ALA A 61 -5.03 -1.50 -1.37
CA ALA A 61 -4.09 -2.37 -0.68
C ALA A 61 -2.68 -2.22 -1.21
N LEU A 62 -1.72 -2.35 -0.29
CA LEU A 62 -0.29 -2.53 -0.55
C LEU A 62 0.05 -4.00 -0.45
N VAL A 63 0.72 -4.51 -1.45
CA VAL A 63 1.36 -5.83 -1.47
C VAL A 63 2.86 -5.59 -1.37
N LEU A 64 3.46 -6.04 -0.29
CA LEU A 64 4.83 -5.71 0.10
C LEU A 64 5.71 -6.94 0.00
N ASP A 65 6.86 -6.81 -0.65
CA ASP A 65 7.96 -7.72 -0.40
C ASP A 65 8.57 -7.45 0.99
N LEU A 66 9.46 -8.32 1.46
CA LEU A 66 10.08 -8.24 2.77
C LEU A 66 11.55 -7.84 2.69
N ASP A 67 12.40 -8.75 2.20
CA ASP A 67 13.85 -8.59 2.13
C ASP A 67 14.22 -7.38 1.23
N ASN A 68 15.10 -6.51 1.70
CA ASN A 68 15.47 -5.24 1.07
C ASN A 68 14.31 -4.27 0.76
N THR A 69 13.09 -4.59 1.23
CA THR A 69 11.90 -3.75 1.11
C THR A 69 11.42 -3.23 2.47
N LEU A 70 11.19 -4.11 3.45
CA LEU A 70 10.83 -3.72 4.82
C LEU A 70 12.00 -3.69 5.80
N TRP A 71 13.09 -4.33 5.47
CA TRP A 71 14.39 -4.32 6.16
C TRP A 71 15.51 -4.52 5.15
N GLY A 72 16.73 -4.18 5.52
CA GLY A 72 17.92 -4.46 4.71
C GLY A 72 18.43 -5.88 4.97
N GLY A 73 18.90 -6.53 3.90
CA GLY A 73 19.37 -7.91 3.97
C GLY A 73 18.30 -8.95 3.66
N VAL A 74 18.70 -10.21 3.72
CA VAL A 74 17.87 -11.39 3.43
C VAL A 74 17.73 -12.21 4.69
N VAL A 75 16.56 -12.23 5.30
CA VAL A 75 16.36 -12.86 6.62
C VAL A 75 16.68 -14.35 6.63
N GLY A 76 16.51 -15.05 5.50
CA GLY A 76 16.84 -16.46 5.38
C GLY A 76 18.35 -16.74 5.41
N ASP A 77 19.17 -15.80 4.95
CA ASP A 77 20.63 -15.93 4.87
C ASP A 77 21.32 -15.27 6.07
N ASP A 78 20.88 -14.06 6.44
CA ASP A 78 21.51 -13.22 7.46
C ASP A 78 21.00 -13.54 8.88
N GLY A 79 19.85 -14.20 8.97
CA GLY A 79 19.13 -14.39 10.22
C GLY A 79 18.47 -13.12 10.74
N VAL A 80 17.63 -13.25 11.77
CA VAL A 80 16.88 -12.11 12.35
C VAL A 80 17.81 -11.04 12.93
N ASP A 81 18.90 -11.44 13.56
CA ASP A 81 19.87 -10.51 14.16
C ASP A 81 20.78 -9.85 13.09
N GLY A 82 20.82 -10.36 11.88
CA GLY A 82 21.65 -9.85 10.79
C GLY A 82 20.92 -8.88 9.84
N ILE A 83 19.59 -8.81 9.88
CA ILE A 83 18.85 -7.86 9.05
C ILE A 83 18.99 -6.42 9.58
N GLU A 84 19.00 -5.45 8.68
CA GLU A 84 19.13 -4.03 9.04
C GLU A 84 17.75 -3.40 9.23
N ILE A 85 17.40 -3.18 10.50
CA ILE A 85 16.19 -2.47 10.94
C ILE A 85 16.45 -1.82 12.29
N GLY A 86 15.89 -0.64 12.56
CA GLY A 86 16.05 0.06 13.85
C GLY A 86 16.96 1.28 13.78
N GLN A 87 17.63 1.63 14.90
CA GLN A 87 18.34 2.90 15.03
C GLN A 87 19.87 2.77 14.96
N GLU A 88 20.41 1.58 14.89
CA GLU A 88 21.86 1.33 15.01
C GLU A 88 22.63 1.70 13.74
N THR A 89 22.05 1.45 12.57
CA THR A 89 22.69 1.75 11.28
C THR A 89 21.91 2.81 10.50
N HIS A 90 22.58 3.46 9.56
CA HIS A 90 21.92 4.39 8.65
C HIS A 90 20.79 3.72 7.87
N MET A 91 21.05 2.55 7.30
CA MET A 91 20.04 1.82 6.53
C MET A 91 18.93 1.26 7.42
N GLY A 92 19.26 0.80 8.62
CA GLY A 92 18.26 0.39 9.61
C GLY A 92 17.25 1.50 9.92
N GLN A 93 17.73 2.75 10.07
CA GLN A 93 16.86 3.92 10.27
C GLN A 93 15.94 4.18 9.07
N VAL A 94 16.47 4.07 7.85
CA VAL A 94 15.69 4.24 6.61
C VAL A 94 14.51 3.26 6.55
N TYR A 95 14.77 1.98 6.80
CA TYR A 95 13.73 0.97 6.82
C TYR A 95 12.75 1.13 7.99
N ALA A 96 13.24 1.52 9.17
CA ALA A 96 12.37 1.80 10.32
C ALA A 96 11.42 2.98 10.07
N GLU A 97 11.90 4.04 9.41
CA GLU A 97 11.07 5.16 8.99
C GLU A 97 10.04 4.75 7.92
N PHE A 98 10.43 3.91 6.97
CA PHE A 98 9.51 3.39 5.97
C PHE A 98 8.40 2.53 6.60
N GLN A 99 8.73 1.63 7.54
CA GLN A 99 7.71 0.87 8.26
C GLN A 99 6.76 1.77 9.06
N LYS A 100 7.26 2.81 9.72
CA LYS A 100 6.41 3.80 10.41
C LYS A 100 5.46 4.51 9.45
N TYR A 101 5.97 4.91 8.28
CA TYR A 101 5.15 5.52 7.23
C TYR A 101 4.04 4.57 6.75
N LEU A 102 4.36 3.29 6.51
CA LEU A 102 3.37 2.28 6.13
C LEU A 102 2.32 2.06 7.23
N GLY A 103 2.71 2.13 8.50
CA GLY A 103 1.78 2.13 9.63
C GLY A 103 0.78 3.29 9.56
N LEU A 104 1.26 4.51 9.27
CA LEU A 104 0.38 5.66 9.06
C LEU A 104 -0.55 5.48 7.85
N VAL A 105 -0.04 4.92 6.75
CA VAL A 105 -0.85 4.59 5.57
C VAL A 105 -1.95 3.57 5.93
N LYS A 106 -1.60 2.53 6.70
CA LYS A 106 -2.58 1.55 7.22
C LYS A 106 -3.66 2.22 8.06
N ASP A 107 -3.28 3.16 8.92
CA ASP A 107 -4.22 3.89 9.79
C ASP A 107 -5.22 4.76 8.99
N THR A 108 -4.94 5.03 7.73
CA THR A 108 -5.90 5.68 6.81
C THR A 108 -6.87 4.72 6.14
N GLY A 109 -6.83 3.43 6.47
CA GLY A 109 -7.72 2.41 5.93
C GLY A 109 -7.14 1.61 4.75
N VAL A 110 -5.85 1.80 4.43
CA VAL A 110 -5.16 0.99 3.41
C VAL A 110 -4.80 -0.37 4.00
N MET A 111 -5.10 -1.43 3.27
CA MET A 111 -4.77 -2.80 3.65
C MET A 111 -3.30 -3.09 3.36
N LEU A 112 -2.59 -3.67 4.34
CA LEU A 112 -1.24 -4.18 4.13
C LEU A 112 -1.29 -5.70 3.93
N THR A 113 -0.54 -6.19 2.95
CA THR A 113 -0.34 -7.62 2.68
C THR A 113 1.12 -7.88 2.33
N VAL A 114 1.56 -9.11 2.51
CA VAL A 114 2.92 -9.54 2.16
C VAL A 114 2.87 -10.51 0.98
N CYS A 115 3.81 -10.33 0.04
CA CYS A 115 4.10 -11.25 -1.04
C CYS A 115 5.62 -11.37 -1.19
N SER A 116 6.25 -12.35 -0.55
CA SER A 116 7.70 -12.53 -0.52
C SER A 116 8.10 -13.95 -0.89
N LYS A 117 9.22 -14.08 -1.61
CA LYS A 117 9.89 -15.35 -1.86
C LYS A 117 10.76 -15.71 -0.66
N ASN A 118 10.15 -16.31 0.36
CA ASN A 118 10.78 -16.66 1.62
C ASN A 118 10.05 -17.84 2.25
N ASP A 119 10.70 -18.53 3.18
CA ASP A 119 9.99 -19.46 4.05
C ASP A 119 9.13 -18.69 5.04
N GLU A 120 7.92 -19.17 5.30
CA GLU A 120 6.95 -18.49 6.17
C GLU A 120 7.51 -18.25 7.59
N GLU A 121 8.28 -19.20 8.13
CA GLU A 121 8.91 -19.09 9.44
C GLU A 121 9.90 -17.92 9.47
N ASN A 122 10.75 -17.79 8.46
CA ASN A 122 11.73 -16.70 8.34
C ASN A 122 11.02 -15.34 8.17
N ALA A 123 10.00 -15.28 7.33
CA ALA A 123 9.20 -14.08 7.12
C ALA A 123 8.56 -13.60 8.43
N LEU A 124 7.94 -14.51 9.19
CA LEU A 124 7.34 -14.20 10.49
C LEU A 124 8.39 -13.81 11.53
N ALA A 125 9.56 -14.44 11.53
CA ALA A 125 10.65 -14.10 12.42
C ALA A 125 11.17 -12.67 12.14
N GLY A 126 11.39 -12.30 10.88
CA GLY A 126 11.77 -10.94 10.48
C GLY A 126 10.72 -9.89 10.86
N LEU A 127 9.42 -10.17 10.63
CA LEU A 127 8.33 -9.28 11.03
C LEU A 127 8.20 -9.14 12.57
N ASN A 128 8.68 -10.11 13.34
CA ASN A 128 8.70 -10.05 14.80
C ASN A 128 9.97 -9.36 15.36
N HIS A 129 10.90 -8.91 14.49
CA HIS A 129 12.10 -8.21 14.94
C HIS A 129 11.77 -7.09 15.95
N PRO A 130 12.49 -6.97 17.10
CA PRO A 130 12.14 -6.02 18.17
C PRO A 130 12.08 -4.57 17.68
N GLU A 131 13.00 -4.17 16.82
CA GLU A 131 13.10 -2.81 16.26
C GLU A 131 12.11 -2.53 15.12
N GLY A 132 11.42 -3.55 14.57
CA GLY A 132 10.43 -3.39 13.53
C GLY A 132 9.16 -2.74 14.08
N SER A 133 8.62 -1.74 13.36
CA SER A 133 7.38 -1.05 13.72
C SER A 133 6.13 -1.81 13.25
N LEU A 134 6.23 -2.54 12.14
CA LEU A 134 5.17 -3.39 11.63
C LEU A 134 5.35 -4.81 12.17
N LYS A 135 4.24 -5.40 12.60
CA LYS A 135 4.17 -6.77 13.14
C LYS A 135 3.27 -7.64 12.27
N PRO A 136 3.34 -8.98 12.37
CA PRO A 136 2.47 -9.87 11.58
C PRO A 136 0.98 -9.50 11.62
N ASP A 137 0.50 -9.01 12.77
CA ASP A 137 -0.89 -8.60 12.96
C ASP A 137 -1.28 -7.33 12.19
N ASP A 138 -0.33 -6.56 11.68
CA ASP A 138 -0.61 -5.40 10.84
C ASP A 138 -1.00 -5.78 9.41
N PHE A 139 -0.71 -7.01 9.00
CA PHE A 139 -0.99 -7.53 7.68
C PHE A 139 -2.27 -8.37 7.66
N ILE A 140 -3.13 -8.11 6.66
CA ILE A 140 -4.37 -8.87 6.49
C ILE A 140 -4.06 -10.26 5.93
N MET A 141 -3.03 -10.36 5.09
CA MET A 141 -2.60 -11.61 4.47
C MET A 141 -1.08 -11.62 4.30
N ILE A 142 -0.45 -12.73 4.63
CA ILE A 142 0.97 -12.98 4.43
C ILE A 142 1.10 -14.16 3.47
N LYS A 143 1.72 -13.94 2.31
CA LYS A 143 2.11 -14.94 1.33
C LYS A 143 3.64 -14.98 1.26
N ALA A 144 4.24 -15.78 2.11
CA ALA A 144 5.67 -16.08 2.11
C ALA A 144 5.85 -17.52 1.64
N ASN A 145 6.24 -17.68 0.38
CA ASN A 145 6.50 -18.97 -0.26
C ASN A 145 7.33 -18.77 -1.54
N TRP A 146 7.75 -19.86 -2.17
CA TRP A 146 8.60 -19.84 -3.37
C TRP A 146 7.82 -19.84 -4.70
N ASP A 147 6.50 -19.64 -4.65
CA ASP A 147 5.68 -19.48 -5.85
C ASP A 147 5.96 -18.13 -6.54
N ASN A 148 5.57 -18.02 -7.80
CA ASN A 148 5.68 -16.78 -8.54
C ASN A 148 4.84 -15.67 -7.87
N LYS A 149 5.42 -14.47 -7.75
CA LYS A 149 4.75 -13.32 -7.09
C LYS A 149 3.46 -12.92 -7.78
N ASP A 150 3.38 -12.99 -9.10
CA ASP A 150 2.14 -12.72 -9.85
C ASP A 150 0.97 -13.61 -9.40
N ARG A 151 1.19 -14.91 -9.21
CA ARG A 151 0.17 -15.85 -8.70
C ARG A 151 -0.22 -15.55 -7.25
N ASN A 152 0.74 -15.24 -6.41
CA ASN A 152 0.48 -14.86 -5.03
C ASN A 152 -0.33 -13.56 -4.94
N ILE A 153 -0.05 -12.58 -5.81
CA ILE A 153 -0.79 -11.32 -5.90
C ILE A 153 -2.23 -11.56 -6.37
N GLU A 154 -2.46 -12.45 -7.35
CA GLU A 154 -3.81 -12.86 -7.75
C GLU A 154 -4.57 -13.54 -6.60
N ALA A 155 -3.90 -14.42 -5.85
CA ALA A 155 -4.48 -15.05 -4.69
C ALA A 155 -4.82 -14.04 -3.57
N ILE A 156 -3.98 -13.02 -3.36
CA ILE A 156 -4.24 -11.92 -2.44
C ILE A 156 -5.47 -11.13 -2.89
N ALA A 157 -5.54 -10.72 -4.17
CA ALA A 157 -6.69 -10.00 -4.73
C ALA A 157 -8.00 -10.78 -4.52
N THR A 158 -7.96 -12.08 -4.80
CA THR A 158 -9.09 -13.00 -4.62
C THR A 158 -9.49 -13.12 -3.14
N GLY A 159 -8.52 -13.33 -2.26
CA GLY A 159 -8.75 -13.48 -0.82
C GLY A 159 -9.31 -12.21 -0.17
N LEU A 160 -8.90 -11.04 -0.65
CA LEU A 160 -9.45 -9.75 -0.24
C LEU A 160 -10.76 -9.40 -0.94
N ASN A 161 -11.17 -10.16 -1.95
CA ASN A 161 -12.33 -9.87 -2.79
C ASN A 161 -12.30 -8.45 -3.39
N ILE A 162 -11.14 -8.05 -3.94
CA ILE A 162 -10.93 -6.77 -4.63
C ILE A 162 -10.32 -7.00 -6.01
N GLY A 163 -10.51 -6.04 -6.93
CA GLY A 163 -9.86 -6.07 -8.23
C GLY A 163 -8.35 -5.88 -8.14
N GLN A 164 -7.59 -6.46 -9.05
CA GLN A 164 -6.13 -6.26 -9.16
C GLN A 164 -5.79 -4.77 -9.38
N ASP A 165 -6.67 -4.01 -10.01
CA ASP A 165 -6.55 -2.57 -10.22
C ASP A 165 -6.59 -1.75 -8.92
N ALA A 166 -7.01 -2.35 -7.80
CA ALA A 166 -6.97 -1.76 -6.47
C ALA A 166 -5.66 -1.99 -5.71
N LEU A 167 -4.72 -2.77 -6.28
CA LEU A 167 -3.45 -3.14 -5.65
C LEU A 167 -2.30 -2.22 -6.08
N VAL A 168 -1.33 -2.07 -5.16
CA VAL A 168 0.01 -1.53 -5.42
C VAL A 168 1.02 -2.56 -4.92
N PHE A 169 1.96 -2.96 -5.76
CA PHE A 169 3.02 -3.90 -5.42
C PHE A 169 4.34 -3.16 -5.25
N LEU A 170 4.98 -3.33 -4.10
CA LEU A 170 6.28 -2.75 -3.76
C LEU A 170 7.31 -3.86 -3.57
N ASP A 171 8.41 -3.75 -4.30
CA ASP A 171 9.48 -4.75 -4.34
C ASP A 171 10.78 -4.05 -4.78
N ASP A 172 11.90 -4.32 -4.11
CA ASP A 172 13.21 -3.77 -4.48
C ASP A 172 13.77 -4.38 -5.77
N ASN A 173 13.41 -5.64 -6.05
CA ASN A 173 13.94 -6.39 -7.18
C ASN A 173 13.30 -5.96 -8.52
N PRO A 174 14.05 -5.35 -9.45
CA PRO A 174 13.51 -4.89 -10.73
C PRO A 174 13.00 -6.03 -11.61
N ALA A 175 13.56 -7.25 -11.49
CA ALA A 175 13.10 -8.40 -12.26
C ALA A 175 11.70 -8.85 -11.80
N GLU A 176 11.45 -8.91 -10.49
CA GLU A 176 10.12 -9.24 -9.94
C GLU A 176 9.10 -8.16 -10.31
N ARG A 177 9.46 -6.86 -10.20
CA ARG A 177 8.60 -5.76 -10.65
C ARG A 177 8.24 -5.87 -12.14
N ALA A 178 9.22 -6.19 -13.00
CA ALA A 178 8.99 -6.36 -14.44
C ALA A 178 8.05 -7.53 -14.74
N ILE A 179 8.22 -8.67 -14.05
CA ILE A 179 7.33 -9.83 -14.20
C ILE A 179 5.91 -9.48 -13.79
N VAL A 180 5.72 -8.88 -12.61
CA VAL A 180 4.39 -8.50 -12.12
C VAL A 180 3.74 -7.48 -13.05
N SER A 181 4.47 -6.46 -13.50
CA SER A 181 3.95 -5.46 -14.45
C SER A 181 3.51 -6.08 -15.79
N ALA A 182 4.23 -7.10 -16.26
CA ALA A 182 3.90 -7.79 -17.52
C ALA A 182 2.70 -8.73 -17.37
N GLN A 183 2.61 -9.47 -16.27
CA GLN A 183 1.55 -10.47 -16.03
C GLN A 183 0.27 -9.85 -15.48
N LEU A 184 0.38 -8.80 -14.66
CA LEU A 184 -0.73 -8.13 -13.98
C LEU A 184 -0.73 -6.62 -14.30
N PRO A 185 -1.04 -6.20 -15.53
CA PRO A 185 -0.85 -4.82 -15.99
C PRO A 185 -1.77 -3.80 -15.30
N THR A 186 -2.75 -4.23 -14.53
CA THR A 186 -3.65 -3.36 -13.74
C THR A 186 -3.15 -3.08 -12.32
N VAL A 187 -2.22 -3.90 -11.83
CA VAL A 187 -1.51 -3.65 -10.56
C VAL A 187 -0.56 -2.47 -10.76
N ALA A 188 -0.57 -1.53 -9.83
CA ALA A 188 0.42 -0.45 -9.86
C ALA A 188 1.74 -0.96 -9.28
N VAL A 189 2.82 -0.79 -10.03
CA VAL A 189 4.17 -1.23 -9.64
C VAL A 189 5.12 -0.03 -9.78
N PRO A 190 5.31 0.78 -8.74
CA PRO A 190 6.23 1.91 -8.78
C PRO A 190 7.69 1.45 -8.77
N GLU A 191 8.58 2.32 -9.25
CA GLU A 191 10.02 2.09 -9.22
C GLU A 191 10.57 2.26 -7.80
N MET A 192 11.08 1.16 -7.24
CA MET A 192 11.66 1.09 -5.89
C MET A 192 13.18 0.85 -6.02
N GLU A 193 13.95 1.91 -6.32
CA GLU A 193 15.39 1.78 -6.60
C GLU A 193 16.25 1.96 -5.36
N ARG A 194 15.95 2.96 -4.55
CA ARG A 194 16.74 3.35 -3.37
C ARG A 194 15.85 3.39 -2.15
N PRO A 195 16.18 2.68 -1.07
CA PRO A 195 15.37 2.64 0.16
C PRO A 195 15.08 4.03 0.73
N GLU A 196 16.01 4.96 0.64
CA GLU A 196 15.84 6.35 1.12
C GLU A 196 14.73 7.12 0.37
N ASP A 197 14.36 6.64 -0.81
CA ASP A 197 13.32 7.25 -1.63
C ASP A 197 11.94 6.57 -1.51
N TYR A 198 11.84 5.42 -0.84
CA TYR A 198 10.62 4.60 -0.79
C TYR A 198 9.41 5.38 -0.29
N ILE A 199 9.54 6.12 0.81
CA ILE A 199 8.46 6.99 1.32
C ILE A 199 8.03 7.98 0.24
N ARG A 200 8.99 8.66 -0.40
CA ARG A 200 8.73 9.66 -1.43
C ARG A 200 8.04 9.06 -2.65
N VAL A 201 8.45 7.87 -3.07
CA VAL A 201 7.86 7.16 -4.21
C VAL A 201 6.39 6.84 -3.93
N VAL A 202 6.08 6.26 -2.77
CA VAL A 202 4.70 5.88 -2.41
C VAL A 202 3.83 7.13 -2.22
N ASP A 203 4.32 8.14 -1.49
CA ASP A 203 3.60 9.38 -1.21
C ASP A 203 3.27 10.15 -2.49
N ARG A 204 4.28 10.39 -3.34
CA ARG A 204 4.09 11.17 -4.57
C ARG A 204 3.32 10.45 -5.67
N SER A 205 3.22 9.14 -5.61
CA SER A 205 2.36 8.36 -6.51
C SER A 205 0.87 8.58 -6.28
N ARG A 206 0.48 9.18 -5.15
CA ARG A 206 -0.89 9.55 -4.80
C ARG A 206 -1.88 8.39 -4.94
N PHE A 207 -1.43 7.17 -4.69
CA PHE A 207 -2.26 5.97 -4.82
C PHE A 207 -3.42 5.95 -3.82
N PHE A 208 -3.18 6.49 -2.62
CA PHE A 208 -4.06 6.40 -1.46
C PHE A 208 -4.62 7.75 -1.05
N GLU A 209 -4.90 8.62 -2.03
CA GLU A 209 -5.47 9.94 -1.78
C GLU A 209 -6.78 9.84 -1.00
N ILE A 210 -6.91 10.61 0.10
CA ILE A 210 -8.07 10.59 0.97
C ILE A 210 -8.86 11.89 0.78
N THR A 211 -10.08 11.79 0.32
CA THR A 211 -11.00 12.93 0.15
C THR A 211 -12.10 12.97 1.20
N ALA A 212 -12.39 11.84 1.81
CA ALA A 212 -13.31 11.73 2.94
C ALA A 212 -12.75 10.67 3.92
N PHE A 213 -12.70 11.02 5.19
CA PHE A 213 -12.31 10.09 6.26
C PHE A 213 -13.56 9.73 7.04
N SER A 214 -14.04 8.51 6.90
CA SER A 214 -15.19 8.01 7.65
C SER A 214 -14.78 6.98 8.69
N SER A 215 -15.56 6.86 9.76
CA SER A 215 -15.39 5.78 10.74
C SER A 215 -15.54 4.39 10.12
N ASP A 216 -16.19 4.30 8.96
CA ASP A 216 -16.37 3.05 8.23
C ASP A 216 -15.11 2.64 7.46
N ASP A 217 -14.24 3.60 7.08
CA ASP A 217 -12.95 3.31 6.45
C ASP A 217 -11.99 2.64 7.46
N LEU A 218 -12.03 3.05 8.73
CA LEU A 218 -11.28 2.41 9.81
C LEU A 218 -11.77 0.99 10.10
N LYS A 219 -13.08 0.77 10.13
CA LYS A 219 -13.68 -0.55 10.34
C LYS A 219 -13.49 -1.49 9.16
N ARG A 220 -13.21 -0.94 7.98
CA ARG A 220 -13.01 -1.73 6.77
C ARG A 220 -11.84 -2.70 6.90
N ASN A 221 -10.71 -2.28 7.47
CA ASN A 221 -9.57 -3.17 7.70
C ASN A 221 -9.91 -4.34 8.61
N GLU A 222 -10.70 -4.12 9.67
CA GLU A 222 -11.17 -5.18 10.56
C GLU A 222 -12.09 -6.15 9.83
N MET A 223 -13.04 -5.63 9.03
CA MET A 223 -13.95 -6.46 8.23
C MET A 223 -13.22 -7.30 7.18
N TYR A 224 -12.20 -6.74 6.50
CA TYR A 224 -11.39 -7.50 5.54
C TYR A 224 -10.56 -8.58 6.23
N LYS A 225 -9.99 -8.29 7.41
CA LYS A 225 -9.26 -9.27 8.21
C LYS A 225 -10.16 -10.44 8.63
N GLU A 226 -11.37 -10.16 9.12
CA GLU A 226 -12.35 -11.20 9.44
C GLU A 226 -12.78 -12.01 8.21
N ASN A 227 -12.99 -11.36 7.07
CA ASN A 227 -13.37 -12.02 5.83
C ASN A 227 -12.23 -12.89 5.27
N ALA A 228 -10.98 -12.43 5.35
CA ALA A 228 -9.80 -13.22 4.94
C ALA A 228 -9.63 -14.48 5.81
N VAL A 229 -9.83 -14.37 7.12
CA VAL A 229 -9.82 -15.50 8.05
C VAL A 229 -10.95 -16.50 7.71
N ARG A 230 -12.16 -16.01 7.44
CA ARG A 230 -13.30 -16.84 7.05
C ARG A 230 -13.04 -17.57 5.72
N ALA A 231 -12.48 -16.85 4.72
CA ALA A 231 -12.14 -17.44 3.42
C ALA A 231 -11.06 -18.52 3.54
N ALA A 232 -10.04 -18.31 4.37
CA ALA A 232 -9.01 -19.30 4.64
C ALA A 232 -9.57 -20.55 5.35
N GLN A 233 -10.46 -20.37 6.33
CA GLN A 233 -11.17 -21.48 6.98
C GLN A 233 -12.06 -22.22 5.99
N GLN A 234 -12.78 -21.52 5.14
CA GLN A 234 -13.65 -22.12 4.14
C GLN A 234 -12.87 -22.96 3.10
N ALA A 235 -11.68 -22.48 2.69
CA ALA A 235 -10.80 -23.23 1.79
C ALA A 235 -10.27 -24.53 2.42
N GLN A 236 -10.02 -24.55 3.73
CA GLN A 236 -9.63 -25.77 4.46
C GLN A 236 -10.76 -26.79 4.57
N PHE A 237 -12.03 -26.37 4.61
CA PHE A 237 -13.19 -27.25 4.74
C PHE A 237 -13.71 -27.79 3.41
N THR A 238 -13.40 -27.19 2.27
CA THR A 238 -13.78 -27.72 0.94
C THR A 238 -13.05 -29.03 0.60
N ASP A 239 -11.96 -29.34 1.29
CA ASP A 239 -11.24 -30.61 1.13
C ASP A 239 -11.82 -31.75 2.00
N TYR A 240 -12.70 -31.45 2.96
CA TYR A 240 -13.36 -32.43 3.85
C TYR A 240 -14.87 -32.18 3.89
N GLY A 241 -15.60 -32.54 2.91
CA GLY A 241 -17.05 -32.68 2.74
C GLY A 241 -18.07 -32.45 3.87
N GLU A 242 -17.76 -31.71 4.94
CA GLU A 242 -18.67 -31.39 6.04
C GLU A 242 -18.53 -29.94 6.52
N TYR A 243 -19.44 -29.10 6.07
CA TYR A 243 -19.62 -27.75 6.59
C TYR A 243 -20.77 -27.71 7.59
N PRO A 244 -20.58 -27.38 8.87
CA PRO A 244 -21.69 -27.06 9.74
C PRO A 244 -22.18 -25.63 9.42
N VAL A 245 -23.30 -25.56 8.70
CA VAL A 245 -23.96 -24.27 8.40
C VAL A 245 -24.60 -23.73 9.68
N SER A 246 -23.91 -22.84 10.37
CA SER A 246 -24.55 -22.04 11.42
C SER A 246 -25.22 -20.82 10.76
N TYR A 247 -26.51 -20.95 10.51
CA TYR A 247 -27.37 -19.83 10.14
C TYR A 247 -27.54 -18.90 11.33
N THR A 248 -26.80 -17.81 11.40
CA THR A 248 -27.21 -16.66 12.19
C THR A 248 -28.19 -15.84 11.35
N HIS A 249 -29.47 -15.92 11.68
CA HIS A 249 -30.52 -15.10 11.13
C HIS A 249 -30.25 -13.61 11.35
N LEU A 250 -29.89 -12.90 10.31
CA LEU A 250 -30.10 -11.47 10.24
C LEU A 250 -31.59 -11.24 9.97
N ARG A 251 -32.37 -10.93 11.02
CA ARG A 251 -33.71 -10.40 10.87
C ARG A 251 -33.61 -9.00 10.23
N ALA A 252 -34.10 -8.87 9.01
CA ALA A 252 -34.44 -7.59 8.43
C ALA A 252 -35.52 -6.94 9.29
N HIS A 253 -35.25 -5.79 9.87
CA HIS A 253 -36.29 -4.94 10.44
C HIS A 253 -37.01 -4.24 9.28
N GLU A 254 -38.20 -4.76 8.96
CA GLU A 254 -39.19 -4.00 8.20
C GLU A 254 -39.67 -2.85 9.08
N THR A 255 -39.38 -1.62 8.68
CA THR A 255 -40.04 -0.42 9.19
C THR A 255 -41.28 -0.13 8.37
N ARG A 256 -42.39 -0.12 9.07
CA ARG A 256 -43.66 0.49 8.63
C ARG A 256 -43.53 2.01 8.56
#